data_8b8de92251dd4fb86af1480216f5d5d3
#
_entry.id   8b8de92251dd4fb86af1480216f5d5d3
#
_cell.length_a   1.000
_cell.length_b   1.000
_cell.length_c   1.000
_cell.angle_alpha   90.00
_cell.angle_beta   90.00
_cell.angle_gamma   90.00
#
_symmetry.space_group_name_H-M   'P 1'
#
loop_
_entity.id
_entity.type
_entity.pdbx_description
1 polymer ?
#
loop_
_entity_poly.entity_id
_entity_poly.type
_entity_poly.pdbx_seq_one_letter_code
_entity_poly.pdbx_strand_id
1 'polypeptide(L)'
;MTIKALGYMRIEATDVAEWRVFGTKVLGMVEGDGANPDALYLRMDDFAARLVIVPGDRDRLLVAGWEVACAADLDELRGRLTAAGVEWVDGTRDELAERRVEGMIRFSDPAGNTLEAFYGAQYLGRRFVSPYGHKFVTGEQGLGHVVLTCDDDIAAQAFYQDVLGFRLRDSMRLPPQLAGRPADGDPIWLRFYGCNPRHHALAFMPMPNPTGIVHLMVEVENSDDVGLCMDRAARRQVKMAATLGRHINDKMLSFYMKTPGGFDMEFGCEGLEVDDEDWIARESVGVSLWGHDFSVGFK
;
A
#
# COMPACT_ATOMS: atom_id res chain seq x y z
N MET A 1 3.04 -19.39 1.44
CA MET A 1 3.61 -18.04 1.17
C MET A 1 4.21 -17.52 2.45
N THR A 2 5.42 -16.95 2.41
CA THR A 2 6.10 -16.43 3.60
C THR A 2 5.53 -15.08 4.02
N ILE A 3 5.28 -14.18 3.06
CA ILE A 3 4.63 -12.88 3.29
C ILE A 3 3.11 -13.07 3.46
N LYS A 4 2.54 -12.43 4.47
CA LYS A 4 1.11 -12.51 4.80
C LYS A 4 0.32 -11.28 4.37
N ALA A 5 0.84 -10.08 4.62
CA ALA A 5 0.10 -8.85 4.36
C ALA A 5 1.03 -7.64 4.31
N LEU A 6 0.56 -6.57 3.69
CA LEU A 6 1.11 -5.24 3.90
C LEU A 6 0.72 -4.79 5.31
N GLY A 7 1.68 -4.76 6.22
CA GLY A 7 1.44 -4.46 7.62
C GLY A 7 1.35 -2.97 7.89
N TYR A 8 2.32 -2.21 7.40
CA TYR A 8 2.37 -0.75 7.59
C TYR A 8 3.16 -0.05 6.47
N MET A 9 2.94 1.26 6.36
CA MET A 9 3.74 2.15 5.54
C MET A 9 4.37 3.24 6.39
N ARG A 10 5.64 3.56 6.13
CA ARG A 10 6.34 4.70 6.72
C ARG A 10 6.64 5.70 5.61
N ILE A 11 6.21 6.94 5.81
CA ILE A 11 6.25 8.00 4.80
C ILE A 11 6.95 9.20 5.44
N GLU A 12 7.99 9.71 4.78
CA GLU A 12 8.56 11.01 5.10
C GLU A 12 7.61 12.08 4.56
N ALA A 13 7.35 13.11 5.36
CA ALA A 13 6.45 14.18 4.97
C ALA A 13 6.97 15.54 5.39
N THR A 14 6.79 16.52 4.51
CA THR A 14 7.13 17.92 4.75
C THR A 14 6.08 18.62 5.61
N ASP A 15 4.84 18.12 5.64
CA ASP A 15 3.74 18.64 6.47
C ASP A 15 2.98 17.53 7.22
N VAL A 16 3.46 17.18 8.41
CA VAL A 16 2.82 16.19 9.30
C VAL A 16 1.46 16.68 9.80
N ALA A 17 1.26 17.99 9.92
CA ALA A 17 -0.01 18.55 10.40
C ALA A 17 -1.13 18.40 9.36
N GLU A 18 -0.83 18.59 8.08
CA GLU A 18 -1.77 18.31 7.00
C GLU A 18 -2.10 16.82 6.91
N TRP A 19 -1.11 15.94 7.06
CA TRP A 19 -1.32 14.50 7.17
C TRP A 19 -2.22 14.10 8.35
N ARG A 20 -2.09 14.79 9.51
CA ARG A 20 -2.98 14.56 10.67
C ARG A 20 -4.42 14.88 10.33
N VAL A 21 -4.67 16.00 9.67
CA VAL A 21 -6.01 16.38 9.20
C VAL A 21 -6.52 15.37 8.17
N PHE A 22 -5.71 15.02 7.18
CA PHE A 22 -6.07 14.04 6.14
C PHE A 22 -6.42 12.68 6.74
N GLY A 23 -5.53 12.12 7.56
CA GLY A 23 -5.73 10.80 8.18
C GLY A 23 -6.95 10.75 9.10
N THR A 24 -7.11 11.75 9.99
CA THR A 24 -8.16 11.70 11.02
C THR A 24 -9.50 12.27 10.55
N LYS A 25 -9.50 13.29 9.69
CA LYS A 25 -10.74 14.01 9.32
C LYS A 25 -11.25 13.68 7.91
N VAL A 26 -10.44 13.07 7.05
CA VAL A 26 -10.87 12.59 5.74
C VAL A 26 -10.99 11.07 5.77
N LEU A 27 -9.89 10.35 6.04
CA LEU A 27 -9.90 8.89 6.06
C LEU A 27 -10.64 8.30 7.27
N GLY A 28 -10.69 9.02 8.41
CA GLY A 28 -11.34 8.53 9.64
C GLY A 28 -10.49 7.52 10.41
N MET A 29 -9.18 7.58 10.23
CA MET A 29 -8.21 6.90 11.09
C MET A 29 -8.12 7.58 12.46
N VAL A 30 -7.49 6.93 13.42
CA VAL A 30 -7.29 7.45 14.78
C VAL A 30 -5.80 7.56 15.07
N GLU A 31 -5.41 8.65 15.72
CA GLU A 31 -4.04 8.81 16.19
C GLU A 31 -3.70 7.74 17.22
N GLY A 32 -2.56 7.11 17.03
CA GLY A 32 -1.93 6.19 17.96
C GLY A 32 -0.73 6.83 18.66
N ASP A 33 -0.17 6.10 19.61
CA ASP A 33 1.03 6.50 20.33
C ASP A 33 2.24 5.75 19.74
N GLY A 34 3.37 6.43 19.59
CA GLY A 34 4.63 5.84 19.11
C GLY A 34 5.85 6.37 19.82
N ALA A 35 7.02 5.79 19.56
CA ALA A 35 8.27 6.12 20.23
C ALA A 35 8.86 7.48 19.78
N ASN A 36 8.61 7.87 18.54
CA ASN A 36 9.03 9.18 18.02
C ASN A 36 7.91 10.21 18.24
N PRO A 37 8.07 11.19 19.15
CA PRO A 37 7.02 12.18 19.47
C PRO A 37 6.73 13.14 18.30
N ASP A 38 7.66 13.28 17.35
CA ASP A 38 7.49 14.16 16.20
C ASP A 38 6.76 13.47 15.03
N ALA A 39 6.68 12.13 15.04
CA ALA A 39 5.98 11.38 14.02
C ALA A 39 4.48 11.24 14.34
N LEU A 40 3.67 11.12 13.29
CA LEU A 40 2.25 10.85 13.40
C LEU A 40 2.00 9.35 13.14
N TYR A 41 1.37 8.70 14.10
CA TYR A 41 0.98 7.29 14.02
C TYR A 41 -0.52 7.21 13.77
N LEU A 42 -0.93 6.63 12.65
CA LEU A 42 -2.34 6.52 12.26
C LEU A 42 -2.77 5.05 12.30
N ARG A 43 -3.83 4.82 13.06
CA ARG A 43 -4.47 3.51 13.24
C ARG A 43 -5.73 3.40 12.40
N MET A 44 -5.97 2.21 11.86
CA MET A 44 -7.22 1.85 11.18
C MET A 44 -7.79 0.51 11.69
N ASP A 45 -7.11 -0.11 12.66
CA ASP A 45 -7.51 -1.32 13.37
C ASP A 45 -6.85 -1.36 14.77
N ASP A 46 -6.78 -2.56 15.34
CA ASP A 46 -6.23 -2.77 16.68
C ASP A 46 -4.68 -2.78 16.74
N PHE A 47 -3.99 -2.69 15.60
CA PHE A 47 -2.55 -2.48 15.55
C PHE A 47 -2.15 -1.09 16.04
N ALA A 48 -0.90 -0.95 16.44
CA ALA A 48 -0.35 0.31 16.97
C ALA A 48 -0.37 1.45 15.94
N ALA A 49 -0.02 1.14 14.70
CA ALA A 49 -0.13 2.04 13.54
C ALA A 49 -0.10 1.23 12.24
N ARG A 50 -0.81 1.73 11.22
CA ARG A 50 -0.74 1.25 9.84
C ARG A 50 -0.05 2.26 8.93
N LEU A 51 -0.20 3.55 9.19
CA LEU A 51 0.55 4.63 8.55
C LEU A 51 1.37 5.37 9.60
N VAL A 52 2.66 5.53 9.35
CA VAL A 52 3.56 6.31 10.18
C VAL A 52 4.13 7.44 9.33
N ILE A 53 3.77 8.67 9.67
CA ILE A 53 4.23 9.86 8.97
C ILE A 53 5.37 10.47 9.77
N VAL A 54 6.54 10.50 9.18
CA VAL A 54 7.78 10.95 9.80
C VAL A 54 8.14 12.33 9.24
N PRO A 55 8.38 13.34 10.09
CA PRO A 55 8.77 14.65 9.58
C PRO A 55 10.11 14.58 8.86
N GLY A 56 10.22 15.33 7.75
CA GLY A 56 11.44 15.41 6.95
C GLY A 56 11.36 16.50 5.89
N ASP A 57 12.35 16.51 5.01
CA ASP A 57 12.51 17.54 3.98
C ASP A 57 11.88 17.16 2.64
N ARG A 58 11.31 15.95 2.53
CA ARG A 58 10.72 15.42 1.30
C ARG A 58 9.47 14.62 1.61
N ASP A 59 8.60 14.53 0.60
CA ASP A 59 7.45 13.64 0.61
C ASP A 59 7.81 12.37 -0.15
N ARG A 60 8.04 11.25 0.56
CA ARG A 60 8.46 9.99 -0.06
C ARG A 60 8.20 8.77 0.80
N LEU A 61 8.21 7.61 0.16
CA LEU A 61 8.27 6.33 0.84
C LEU A 61 9.58 6.20 1.61
N LEU A 62 9.49 5.87 2.90
CA LEU A 62 10.63 5.43 3.69
C LEU A 62 10.70 3.92 3.74
N VAL A 63 9.56 3.26 4.00
CA VAL A 63 9.48 1.81 4.20
C VAL A 63 8.08 1.30 3.85
N ALA A 64 8.01 0.15 3.17
CA ALA A 64 6.86 -0.72 3.14
C ALA A 64 7.13 -1.94 4.05
N GLY A 65 6.33 -2.11 5.10
CA GLY A 65 6.48 -3.19 6.08
C GLY A 65 5.55 -4.36 5.76
N TRP A 66 6.13 -5.55 5.58
CA TRP A 66 5.43 -6.78 5.21
C TRP A 66 5.39 -7.74 6.39
N GLU A 67 4.21 -8.21 6.75
CA GLU A 67 4.02 -9.16 7.84
C GLU A 67 4.32 -10.58 7.38
N VAL A 68 5.05 -11.33 8.21
CA VAL A 68 5.19 -12.78 8.15
C VAL A 68 4.52 -13.41 9.37
N ALA A 69 4.16 -14.71 9.32
CA ALA A 69 3.34 -15.29 10.40
C ALA A 69 4.11 -15.48 11.70
N CYS A 70 5.39 -15.81 11.63
CA CYS A 70 6.19 -16.13 12.82
C CYS A 70 7.71 -15.99 12.57
N ALA A 71 8.48 -16.22 13.63
CA ALA A 71 9.95 -16.19 13.55
C ALA A 71 10.53 -17.16 12.52
N ALA A 72 9.94 -18.36 12.40
CA ALA A 72 10.42 -19.36 11.42
C ALA A 72 10.22 -18.91 9.97
N ASP A 73 9.13 -18.21 9.66
CA ASP A 73 8.91 -17.64 8.34
C ASP A 73 9.90 -16.50 8.05
N LEU A 74 10.26 -15.71 9.08
CA LEU A 74 11.27 -14.67 8.93
C LEU A 74 12.65 -15.28 8.67
N ASP A 75 12.99 -16.41 9.32
CA ASP A 75 14.25 -17.14 9.08
C ASP A 75 14.28 -17.77 7.68
N GLU A 76 13.16 -18.31 7.20
CA GLU A 76 13.03 -18.77 5.81
C GLU A 76 13.29 -17.62 4.82
N LEU A 77 12.70 -16.46 5.07
CA LEU A 77 12.89 -15.29 4.23
C LEU A 77 14.35 -14.82 4.19
N ARG A 78 15.06 -14.80 5.35
CA ARG A 78 16.50 -14.54 5.40
C ARG A 78 17.29 -15.49 4.48
N GLY A 79 16.95 -16.79 4.53
CA GLY A 79 17.57 -17.79 3.66
C GLY A 79 17.33 -17.52 2.17
N ARG A 80 16.12 -17.15 1.78
CA ARG A 80 15.75 -16.84 0.39
C ARG A 80 16.43 -15.56 -0.11
N LEU A 81 16.47 -14.50 0.70
CA LEU A 81 17.20 -13.27 0.37
C LEU A 81 18.69 -13.53 0.18
N THR A 82 19.30 -14.29 1.10
CA THR A 82 20.74 -14.66 1.01
C THR A 82 21.02 -15.48 -0.25
N ALA A 83 20.17 -16.46 -0.58
CA ALA A 83 20.32 -17.28 -1.78
C ALA A 83 20.17 -16.45 -3.08
N ALA A 84 19.36 -15.39 -3.03
CA ALA A 84 19.19 -14.43 -4.14
C ALA A 84 20.29 -13.34 -4.19
N GLY A 85 21.24 -13.34 -3.26
CA GLY A 85 22.30 -12.33 -3.18
C GLY A 85 21.82 -10.96 -2.71
N VAL A 86 20.67 -10.90 -2.04
CA VAL A 86 20.10 -9.67 -1.49
C VAL A 86 20.60 -9.46 -0.07
N GLU A 87 21.21 -8.32 0.17
CA GLU A 87 21.65 -7.94 1.52
C GLU A 87 20.47 -7.60 2.41
N TRP A 88 20.53 -8.05 3.65
CA TRP A 88 19.53 -7.74 4.67
C TRP A 88 20.20 -7.50 6.02
N VAL A 89 19.53 -6.78 6.91
CA VAL A 89 19.97 -6.51 8.27
C VAL A 89 18.84 -6.73 9.26
N ASP A 90 19.17 -7.25 10.45
CA ASP A 90 18.20 -7.34 11.54
C ASP A 90 17.81 -5.94 12.05
N GLY A 91 16.56 -5.79 12.46
CA GLY A 91 16.11 -4.60 13.15
C GLY A 91 16.81 -4.44 14.50
N THR A 92 17.20 -3.23 14.81
CA THR A 92 17.74 -2.88 16.14
C THR A 92 16.64 -2.94 17.19
N ARG A 93 17.01 -3.01 18.46
CA ARG A 93 16.06 -3.01 19.58
C ARG A 93 15.14 -1.77 19.55
N ASP A 94 15.67 -0.61 19.19
CA ASP A 94 14.90 0.64 19.13
C ASP A 94 13.92 0.63 17.93
N GLU A 95 14.33 0.08 16.79
CA GLU A 95 13.47 -0.10 15.63
C GLU A 95 12.31 -1.08 15.93
N LEU A 96 12.61 -2.23 16.57
CA LEU A 96 11.59 -3.18 16.99
C LEU A 96 10.59 -2.53 17.96
N ALA A 97 11.09 -1.77 18.93
CA ALA A 97 10.24 -1.08 19.90
C ALA A 97 9.38 0.00 19.23
N GLU A 98 9.92 0.74 18.27
CA GLU A 98 9.17 1.77 17.53
C GLU A 98 8.08 1.16 16.63
N ARG A 99 8.35 0.04 15.92
CA ARG A 99 7.36 -0.69 15.12
C ARG A 99 6.42 -1.52 15.98
N ARG A 100 6.76 -1.73 17.26
CA ARG A 100 6.03 -2.62 18.19
C ARG A 100 5.88 -4.03 17.64
N VAL A 101 7.00 -4.62 17.23
CA VAL A 101 7.08 -5.98 16.67
C VAL A 101 8.10 -6.81 17.44
N GLU A 102 7.97 -8.14 17.41
CA GLU A 102 8.90 -9.04 18.10
C GLU A 102 10.21 -9.25 17.32
N GLY A 103 10.13 -9.24 15.99
CA GLY A 103 11.31 -9.37 15.14
C GLY A 103 11.08 -8.78 13.76
N MET A 104 12.14 -8.29 13.16
CA MET A 104 12.12 -7.76 11.80
C MET A 104 13.48 -7.81 11.14
N ILE A 105 13.48 -7.80 9.82
CA ILE A 105 14.63 -7.54 8.95
C ILE A 105 14.33 -6.39 8.02
N ARG A 106 15.39 -5.73 7.54
CA ARG A 106 15.30 -4.68 6.50
C ARG A 106 16.18 -5.06 5.32
N PHE A 107 15.66 -4.84 4.11
CA PHE A 107 16.33 -5.11 2.83
C PHE A 107 15.79 -4.16 1.77
N SER A 108 16.35 -4.20 0.56
CA SER A 108 15.86 -3.39 -0.56
C SER A 108 15.37 -4.26 -1.70
N ASP A 109 14.35 -3.79 -2.41
CA ASP A 109 13.94 -4.38 -3.67
C ASP A 109 14.82 -3.89 -4.84
N PRO A 110 14.68 -4.46 -6.06
CA PRO A 110 15.47 -4.04 -7.22
C PRO A 110 15.29 -2.58 -7.65
N ALA A 111 14.17 -1.94 -7.29
CA ALA A 111 13.92 -0.52 -7.55
C ALA A 111 14.56 0.41 -6.48
N GLY A 112 15.18 -0.17 -5.44
CA GLY A 112 15.77 0.57 -4.33
C GLY A 112 14.79 0.97 -3.24
N ASN A 113 13.53 0.47 -3.27
CA ASN A 113 12.61 0.68 -2.17
C ASN A 113 13.07 -0.08 -0.94
N THR A 114 13.08 0.59 0.21
CA THR A 114 13.35 -0.06 1.49
C THR A 114 12.14 -0.85 1.94
N LEU A 115 12.34 -2.14 2.20
CA LEU A 115 11.33 -3.05 2.72
C LEU A 115 11.71 -3.52 4.12
N GLU A 116 10.71 -3.70 4.96
CA GLU A 116 10.84 -4.41 6.24
C GLU A 116 9.96 -5.66 6.19
N ALA A 117 10.47 -6.79 6.67
CA ALA A 117 9.66 -7.97 6.95
C ALA A 117 9.66 -8.21 8.45
N PHE A 118 8.49 -8.42 9.05
CA PHE A 118 8.35 -8.48 10.50
C PHE A 118 7.30 -9.51 10.95
N TYR A 119 7.41 -9.96 12.21
CA TYR A 119 6.40 -10.79 12.87
C TYR A 119 6.12 -10.28 14.30
N GLY A 120 5.03 -10.77 14.89
CA GLY A 120 4.71 -10.51 16.28
C GLY A 120 4.30 -9.06 16.55
N ALA A 121 3.54 -8.46 15.63
CA ALA A 121 3.03 -7.10 15.85
C ALA A 121 2.10 -7.05 17.07
N GLN A 122 2.32 -6.06 17.93
CA GLN A 122 1.53 -5.88 19.14
C GLN A 122 0.16 -5.29 18.81
N TYR A 123 -0.88 -5.99 19.25
CA TYR A 123 -2.22 -5.43 19.33
C TYR A 123 -2.32 -4.49 20.55
N LEU A 124 -2.91 -3.33 20.35
CA LEU A 124 -3.24 -2.48 21.47
C LEU A 124 -4.45 -3.08 22.21
N GLY A 125 -4.41 -3.14 23.54
CA GLY A 125 -5.54 -3.61 24.36
C GLY A 125 -6.78 -2.67 24.30
N ARG A 126 -6.80 -1.75 23.36
CA ARG A 126 -7.87 -0.77 23.11
C ARG A 126 -8.40 -0.98 21.70
N ARG A 127 -9.69 -1.38 21.61
CA ARG A 127 -10.39 -1.57 20.35
C ARG A 127 -10.34 -0.29 19.49
N PHE A 128 -10.10 -0.47 18.20
CA PHE A 128 -10.24 0.60 17.22
C PHE A 128 -11.72 0.96 17.01
N VAL A 129 -12.03 2.24 17.03
CA VAL A 129 -13.35 2.79 16.66
C VAL A 129 -13.11 4.03 15.82
N SER A 130 -13.51 3.98 14.55
CA SER A 130 -13.46 5.17 13.69
C SER A 130 -14.38 6.26 14.21
N PRO A 131 -13.95 7.53 14.20
CA PRO A 131 -14.82 8.66 14.60
C PRO A 131 -16.05 8.83 13.71
N TYR A 132 -16.09 8.16 12.56
CA TYR A 132 -17.22 8.18 11.62
C TYR A 132 -18.01 6.88 11.60
N GLY A 133 -17.65 5.90 12.42
CA GLY A 133 -18.39 4.65 12.60
C GLY A 133 -18.08 3.57 11.56
N HIS A 134 -17.35 3.88 10.48
CA HIS A 134 -16.96 2.87 9.50
C HIS A 134 -15.89 1.92 10.05
N LYS A 135 -15.78 0.76 9.41
CA LYS A 135 -14.74 -0.21 9.67
C LYS A 135 -13.87 -0.38 8.43
N PHE A 136 -12.58 -0.45 8.64
CA PHE A 136 -11.64 -0.82 7.59
C PHE A 136 -11.57 -2.34 7.45
N VAL A 137 -11.40 -2.80 6.21
CA VAL A 137 -11.10 -4.21 5.91
C VAL A 137 -9.60 -4.43 6.13
N THR A 138 -9.27 -5.08 7.24
CA THR A 138 -7.90 -5.35 7.70
C THR A 138 -7.73 -6.83 8.07
N GLY A 139 -7.18 -7.16 9.23
CA GLY A 139 -6.96 -8.53 9.65
C GLY A 139 -5.95 -9.24 8.74
N GLU A 140 -6.32 -10.38 8.18
CA GLU A 140 -5.48 -11.15 7.27
C GLU A 140 -5.17 -10.42 5.95
N GLN A 141 -5.98 -9.42 5.58
CA GLN A 141 -5.79 -8.62 4.38
C GLN A 141 -4.86 -7.41 4.58
N GLY A 142 -4.40 -7.18 5.83
CA GLY A 142 -3.45 -6.11 6.17
C GLY A 142 -4.00 -4.70 6.00
N LEU A 143 -3.12 -3.75 5.73
CA LEU A 143 -3.45 -2.33 5.56
C LEU A 143 -4.35 -2.07 4.34
N GLY A 144 -4.12 -2.78 3.26
CA GLY A 144 -4.71 -2.58 1.94
C GLY A 144 -3.74 -2.99 0.86
N HIS A 145 -3.58 -2.15 -0.19
CA HIS A 145 -2.53 -2.36 -1.18
C HIS A 145 -1.72 -1.09 -1.47
N VAL A 146 -0.54 -1.28 -2.02
CA VAL A 146 0.32 -0.19 -2.49
C VAL A 146 0.73 -0.42 -3.94
N VAL A 147 0.73 0.65 -4.73
CA VAL A 147 1.34 0.66 -6.06
C VAL A 147 2.62 1.48 -5.99
N LEU A 148 3.73 0.79 -6.23
CA LEU A 148 5.07 1.37 -6.21
C LEU A 148 5.57 1.63 -7.63
N THR A 149 6.54 2.52 -7.74
CA THR A 149 7.26 2.73 -8.99
C THR A 149 8.37 1.69 -9.13
N CYS A 150 8.68 1.30 -10.35
CA CYS A 150 9.88 0.53 -10.68
C CYS A 150 10.43 0.97 -12.05
N ASP A 151 11.74 0.88 -12.23
CA ASP A 151 12.37 1.14 -13.54
C ASP A 151 12.45 -0.13 -14.39
N ASP A 152 12.66 -1.27 -13.73
CA ASP A 152 12.75 -2.61 -14.33
C ASP A 152 11.65 -3.51 -13.75
N ASP A 153 10.57 -3.64 -14.51
CA ASP A 153 9.41 -4.45 -14.13
C ASP A 153 9.70 -5.96 -14.17
N ILE A 154 10.67 -6.40 -14.95
CA ILE A 154 11.09 -7.82 -15.02
C ILE A 154 11.88 -8.19 -13.76
N ALA A 155 12.86 -7.35 -13.36
CA ALA A 155 13.61 -7.57 -12.14
C ALA A 155 12.70 -7.49 -10.89
N ALA A 156 11.77 -6.54 -10.85
CA ALA A 156 10.76 -6.45 -9.80
C ALA A 156 9.89 -7.71 -9.74
N GLN A 157 9.37 -8.16 -10.89
CA GLN A 157 8.58 -9.40 -10.96
C GLN A 157 9.35 -10.60 -10.40
N ALA A 158 10.55 -10.84 -10.86
CA ALA A 158 11.38 -11.95 -10.41
C ALA A 158 11.62 -11.90 -8.89
N PHE A 159 11.97 -10.72 -8.37
CA PHE A 159 12.21 -10.54 -6.95
C PHE A 159 10.95 -10.84 -6.10
N TYR A 160 9.82 -10.23 -6.44
CA TYR A 160 8.61 -10.40 -5.63
C TYR A 160 7.99 -11.80 -5.76
N GLN A 161 8.07 -12.43 -6.93
CA GLN A 161 7.56 -13.80 -7.11
C GLN A 161 8.53 -14.85 -6.55
N ASP A 162 9.79 -14.82 -6.96
CA ASP A 162 10.73 -15.91 -6.71
C ASP A 162 11.39 -15.80 -5.34
N VAL A 163 11.66 -14.55 -4.86
CA VAL A 163 12.29 -14.33 -3.56
C VAL A 163 11.26 -14.13 -2.45
N LEU A 164 10.30 -13.23 -2.62
CA LEU A 164 9.31 -12.94 -1.58
C LEU A 164 8.09 -13.87 -1.60
N GLY A 165 7.82 -14.55 -2.71
CA GLY A 165 6.76 -15.54 -2.84
C GLY A 165 5.38 -14.96 -3.11
N PHE A 166 5.29 -13.74 -3.63
CA PHE A 166 4.04 -13.18 -4.11
C PHE A 166 3.52 -13.93 -5.34
N ARG A 167 2.21 -13.92 -5.54
CA ARG A 167 1.57 -14.50 -6.73
C ARG A 167 1.09 -13.41 -7.66
N LEU A 168 1.46 -13.50 -8.95
CA LEU A 168 0.88 -12.65 -9.98
C LEU A 168 -0.62 -12.95 -10.09
N ARG A 169 -1.44 -11.92 -9.93
CA ARG A 169 -2.91 -11.99 -10.03
C ARG A 169 -3.39 -11.61 -11.41
N ASP A 170 -3.00 -10.43 -11.83
CA ASP A 170 -3.35 -9.85 -13.13
C ASP A 170 -2.21 -8.99 -13.66
N SER A 171 -2.30 -8.69 -14.95
CA SER A 171 -1.50 -7.66 -15.60
C SER A 171 -2.38 -6.80 -16.48
N MET A 172 -1.96 -5.57 -16.73
CA MET A 172 -2.65 -4.63 -17.59
C MET A 172 -1.64 -3.90 -18.46
N ARG A 173 -1.93 -3.79 -19.76
CA ARG A 173 -1.15 -2.95 -20.67
C ARG A 173 -1.62 -1.51 -20.59
N LEU A 174 -0.67 -0.61 -20.44
CA LEU A 174 -0.92 0.82 -20.42
C LEU A 174 -0.13 1.53 -21.52
N PRO A 175 -0.60 2.70 -21.99
CA PRO A 175 0.10 3.48 -22.99
C PRO A 175 1.53 3.84 -22.56
N PRO A 176 2.54 3.71 -23.45
CA PRO A 176 3.93 3.99 -23.10
C PRO A 176 4.18 5.44 -22.68
N GLN A 177 3.33 6.37 -23.10
CA GLN A 177 3.41 7.79 -22.74
C GLN A 177 3.29 8.01 -21.21
N LEU A 178 2.62 7.13 -20.47
CA LEU A 178 2.55 7.21 -19.01
C LEU A 178 3.92 7.04 -18.33
N ALA A 179 4.85 6.36 -19.00
CA ALA A 179 6.25 6.24 -18.58
C ALA A 179 7.18 7.25 -19.26
N GLY A 180 6.64 8.29 -19.91
CA GLY A 180 7.42 9.25 -20.68
C GLY A 180 8.06 8.67 -21.96
N ARG A 181 7.59 7.52 -22.45
CA ARG A 181 8.08 6.86 -23.66
C ARG A 181 7.34 7.36 -24.92
N PRO A 182 7.91 7.22 -26.14
CA PRO A 182 7.22 7.54 -27.39
C PRO A 182 5.89 6.77 -27.54
N ALA A 183 4.93 7.35 -28.25
CA ALA A 183 3.59 6.76 -28.44
C ALA A 183 3.60 5.45 -29.24
N ASP A 184 4.60 5.25 -30.08
CA ASP A 184 4.85 4.04 -30.88
C ASP A 184 5.80 3.07 -30.18
N GLY A 185 6.18 3.34 -28.92
CA GLY A 185 6.99 2.45 -28.10
C GLY A 185 6.21 1.24 -27.57
N ASP A 186 6.93 0.31 -26.97
CA ASP A 186 6.32 -0.84 -26.31
C ASP A 186 5.43 -0.39 -25.13
N PRO A 187 4.25 -1.00 -24.94
CA PRO A 187 3.38 -0.71 -23.81
C PRO A 187 4.10 -0.97 -22.48
N ILE A 188 3.72 -0.23 -21.45
CA ILE A 188 4.15 -0.52 -20.10
C ILE A 188 3.19 -1.50 -19.44
N TRP A 189 3.70 -2.28 -18.49
CA TRP A 189 2.92 -3.26 -17.79
C TRP A 189 2.68 -2.82 -16.34
N LEU A 190 1.43 -2.72 -15.96
CA LEU A 190 1.01 -2.69 -14.57
C LEU A 190 0.71 -4.12 -14.14
N ARG A 191 1.45 -4.62 -13.14
CA ARG A 191 1.31 -5.99 -12.65
C ARG A 191 0.86 -6.00 -11.21
N PHE A 192 -0.11 -6.86 -10.89
CA PHE A 192 -0.78 -6.96 -9.60
C PHE A 192 -0.39 -8.25 -8.89
N TYR A 193 0.07 -8.15 -7.65
CA TYR A 193 0.58 -9.27 -6.87
C TYR A 193 -0.18 -9.44 -5.57
N GLY A 194 -0.61 -10.67 -5.28
CA GLY A 194 -1.26 -11.06 -4.03
C GLY A 194 -0.33 -11.87 -3.11
N CYS A 195 -0.58 -11.76 -1.82
CA CYS A 195 0.05 -12.57 -0.77
C CYS A 195 -0.98 -13.09 0.25
N ASN A 196 -2.24 -12.80 0.06
CA ASN A 196 -3.38 -13.17 0.90
C ASN A 196 -4.67 -13.16 0.06
N PRO A 197 -5.88 -13.36 0.62
CA PRO A 197 -7.13 -13.37 -0.15
C PRO A 197 -7.45 -12.08 -0.89
N ARG A 198 -6.94 -10.91 -0.47
CA ARG A 198 -7.09 -9.67 -1.25
C ARG A 198 -6.54 -9.89 -2.66
N HIS A 199 -7.28 -9.46 -3.70
CA HIS A 199 -6.86 -9.63 -5.09
C HIS A 199 -5.38 -9.24 -5.27
N HIS A 200 -4.97 -8.11 -4.74
CA HIS A 200 -3.56 -7.72 -4.70
C HIS A 200 -3.24 -6.88 -3.46
N ALA A 201 -2.05 -7.07 -2.92
CA ALA A 201 -1.48 -6.23 -1.86
C ALA A 201 -0.40 -5.29 -2.40
N LEU A 202 0.09 -5.58 -3.60
CA LEU A 202 1.16 -4.85 -4.27
C LEU A 202 0.89 -4.76 -5.77
N ALA A 203 1.24 -3.64 -6.38
CA ALA A 203 1.40 -3.55 -7.82
C ALA A 203 2.62 -2.68 -8.17
N PHE A 204 3.16 -2.87 -9.38
CA PHE A 204 4.22 -2.05 -9.93
C PHE A 204 3.78 -1.34 -11.18
N MET A 205 4.08 -0.06 -11.24
CA MET A 205 3.88 0.78 -12.40
C MET A 205 5.23 1.38 -12.83
N PRO A 206 5.76 1.04 -14.02
CA PRO A 206 7.03 1.54 -14.49
C PRO A 206 6.87 2.99 -15.00
N MET A 207 6.61 3.90 -14.08
CA MET A 207 6.53 5.35 -14.31
C MET A 207 7.29 6.10 -13.23
N PRO A 208 7.98 7.19 -13.58
CA PRO A 208 8.68 7.99 -12.58
C PRO A 208 7.68 8.67 -11.63
N ASN A 209 7.93 8.53 -10.33
CA ASN A 209 7.23 9.29 -9.30
C ASN A 209 8.22 9.63 -8.19
N PRO A 210 8.44 10.91 -7.85
CA PRO A 210 9.44 11.33 -6.88
C PRO A 210 9.16 10.83 -5.46
N THR A 211 7.93 10.45 -5.16
CA THR A 211 7.56 9.90 -3.84
C THR A 211 7.85 8.41 -3.71
N GLY A 212 8.09 7.69 -4.82
CA GLY A 212 8.20 6.23 -4.88
C GLY A 212 6.85 5.50 -4.80
N ILE A 213 5.75 6.21 -4.52
CA ILE A 213 4.39 5.68 -4.41
C ILE A 213 3.53 6.26 -5.52
N VAL A 214 2.86 5.41 -6.29
CA VAL A 214 1.82 5.84 -7.23
C VAL A 214 0.52 6.08 -6.48
N HIS A 215 0.04 5.06 -5.77
CA HIS A 215 -1.05 5.20 -4.81
C HIS A 215 -0.97 4.17 -3.68
N LEU A 216 -1.65 4.51 -2.59
CA LEU A 216 -1.95 3.63 -1.46
C LEU A 216 -3.46 3.45 -1.39
N MET A 217 -3.93 2.23 -1.18
CA MET A 217 -5.35 1.93 -1.03
C MET A 217 -5.69 1.51 0.39
N VAL A 218 -6.82 2.02 0.89
CA VAL A 218 -7.48 1.53 2.10
C VAL A 218 -8.92 1.14 1.80
N GLU A 219 -9.36 0.03 2.35
CA GLU A 219 -10.68 -0.54 2.09
C GLU A 219 -11.59 -0.44 3.33
N VAL A 220 -12.86 -0.15 3.10
CA VAL A 220 -13.93 -0.14 4.10
C VAL A 220 -15.01 -1.18 3.77
N GLU A 221 -15.82 -1.56 4.77
CA GLU A 221 -16.81 -2.63 4.60
C GLU A 221 -17.99 -2.22 3.68
N ASN A 222 -18.35 -0.93 3.59
CA ASN A 222 -19.59 -0.51 2.95
C ASN A 222 -19.39 0.59 1.92
N SER A 223 -20.19 0.55 0.86
CA SER A 223 -20.19 1.58 -0.20
C SER A 223 -20.65 2.96 0.30
N ASP A 224 -21.55 3.02 1.29
CA ASP A 224 -21.95 4.30 1.91
C ASP A 224 -20.76 5.00 2.59
N ASP A 225 -19.84 4.24 3.17
CA ASP A 225 -18.63 4.78 3.80
C ASP A 225 -17.68 5.41 2.77
N VAL A 226 -17.66 4.87 1.53
CA VAL A 226 -16.94 5.48 0.39
C VAL A 226 -17.56 6.82 0.03
N GLY A 227 -18.89 6.89 -0.13
CA GLY A 227 -19.62 8.14 -0.41
C GLY A 227 -19.41 9.18 0.69
N LEU A 228 -19.51 8.77 1.96
CA LEU A 228 -19.26 9.65 3.11
C LEU A 228 -17.80 10.15 3.17
N CYS A 229 -16.83 9.34 2.71
CA CYS A 229 -15.44 9.79 2.58
C CYS A 229 -15.29 10.85 1.47
N MET A 230 -15.94 10.65 0.33
CA MET A 230 -15.99 11.67 -0.75
C MET A 230 -16.54 13.01 -0.23
N ASP A 231 -17.61 12.96 0.54
CA ASP A 231 -18.20 14.16 1.18
C ASP A 231 -17.21 14.84 2.13
N ARG A 232 -16.48 14.07 2.95
CA ARG A 232 -15.46 14.62 3.84
C ARG A 232 -14.31 15.26 3.07
N ALA A 233 -13.84 14.60 2.01
CA ALA A 233 -12.80 15.11 1.12
C ALA A 233 -13.25 16.42 0.45
N ALA A 234 -14.46 16.47 -0.11
CA ALA A 234 -15.00 17.67 -0.75
C ALA A 234 -15.12 18.86 0.22
N ARG A 235 -15.67 18.64 1.44
CA ARG A 235 -15.78 19.70 2.47
C ARG A 235 -14.42 20.26 2.90
N ARG A 236 -13.35 19.50 2.72
CA ARG A 236 -11.97 19.91 3.06
C ARG A 236 -11.15 20.32 1.84
N GLN A 237 -11.80 20.38 0.68
CA GLN A 237 -11.16 20.79 -0.57
C GLN A 237 -9.96 19.90 -0.96
N VAL A 238 -9.99 18.62 -0.53
CA VAL A 238 -9.00 17.63 -0.98
C VAL A 238 -9.18 17.41 -2.48
N LYS A 239 -8.10 17.55 -3.23
CA LYS A 239 -8.12 17.40 -4.68
C LYS A 239 -8.43 15.95 -5.03
N MET A 240 -9.45 15.74 -5.87
CA MET A 240 -9.77 14.43 -6.43
C MET A 240 -8.73 14.06 -7.51
N ALA A 241 -8.24 12.84 -7.47
CA ALA A 241 -7.32 12.30 -8.49
C ALA A 241 -8.05 11.43 -9.52
N ALA A 242 -9.11 10.71 -9.11
CA ALA A 242 -10.05 10.06 -10.01
C ALA A 242 -11.46 10.05 -9.41
N THR A 243 -12.47 10.10 -10.28
CA THR A 243 -13.87 10.01 -9.86
C THR A 243 -14.22 8.63 -9.33
N LEU A 244 -15.39 8.51 -8.68
CA LEU A 244 -15.93 7.21 -8.29
C LEU A 244 -16.06 6.30 -9.51
N GLY A 245 -15.66 5.04 -9.35
CA GLY A 245 -15.73 4.04 -10.39
C GLY A 245 -15.62 2.62 -9.84
N ARG A 246 -15.69 1.65 -10.75
CA ARG A 246 -15.51 0.24 -10.40
C ARG A 246 -14.44 -0.37 -11.30
N HIS A 247 -13.42 -0.96 -10.70
CA HIS A 247 -12.36 -1.63 -11.43
C HIS A 247 -12.82 -2.92 -12.12
N ILE A 248 -12.12 -3.30 -13.21
CA ILE A 248 -12.38 -4.56 -13.93
C ILE A 248 -11.76 -5.74 -13.21
N ASN A 249 -10.53 -5.60 -12.75
CA ASN A 249 -9.70 -6.68 -12.22
C ASN A 249 -10.14 -7.13 -10.81
N ASP A 250 -10.08 -6.26 -9.85
CA ASP A 250 -10.37 -6.56 -8.44
C ASP A 250 -11.80 -6.18 -7.99
N LYS A 251 -12.64 -5.67 -8.90
CA LYS A 251 -14.02 -5.25 -8.64
C LYS A 251 -14.19 -4.13 -7.61
N MET A 252 -13.10 -3.55 -7.12
CA MET A 252 -13.14 -2.48 -6.14
C MET A 252 -14.02 -1.32 -6.63
N LEU A 253 -14.97 -0.91 -5.80
CA LEU A 253 -15.69 0.36 -5.93
C LEU A 253 -14.89 1.40 -5.17
N SER A 254 -14.29 2.34 -5.86
CA SER A 254 -13.36 3.28 -5.24
C SER A 254 -13.36 4.65 -5.91
N PHE A 255 -12.72 5.60 -5.27
CA PHE A 255 -12.31 6.88 -5.83
C PHE A 255 -10.89 7.22 -5.37
N TYR A 256 -10.25 8.16 -6.05
CA TYR A 256 -8.89 8.55 -5.74
C TYR A 256 -8.81 10.02 -5.36
N MET A 257 -8.00 10.35 -4.36
CA MET A 257 -7.76 11.72 -3.91
C MET A 257 -6.26 11.94 -3.66
N LYS A 258 -5.80 13.17 -3.80
CA LYS A 258 -4.40 13.52 -3.52
C LYS A 258 -4.14 13.49 -2.03
N THR A 259 -3.05 12.84 -1.64
CA THR A 259 -2.52 12.93 -0.28
C THR A 259 -1.73 14.23 -0.10
N PRO A 260 -1.47 14.66 1.14
CA PRO A 260 -0.54 15.76 1.41
C PRO A 260 0.86 15.51 0.84
N GLY A 261 1.29 14.25 0.73
CA GLY A 261 2.58 13.87 0.12
C GLY A 261 2.59 13.81 -1.41
N GLY A 262 1.48 14.15 -2.09
CA GLY A 262 1.40 14.29 -3.55
C GLY A 262 1.11 13.01 -4.34
N PHE A 263 1.21 11.83 -3.75
CA PHE A 263 0.71 10.58 -4.35
C PHE A 263 -0.79 10.41 -4.11
N ASP A 264 -1.40 9.41 -4.73
CA ASP A 264 -2.84 9.20 -4.62
C ASP A 264 -3.21 8.26 -3.47
N MET A 265 -4.33 8.56 -2.81
CA MET A 265 -5.02 7.67 -1.89
C MET A 265 -6.28 7.14 -2.56
N GLU A 266 -6.34 5.83 -2.75
CA GLU A 266 -7.55 5.14 -3.14
C GLU A 266 -8.35 4.76 -1.89
N PHE A 267 -9.63 5.11 -1.87
CA PHE A 267 -10.55 4.75 -0.80
C PHE A 267 -11.71 3.96 -1.40
N GLY A 268 -11.85 2.70 -1.01
CA GLY A 268 -12.76 1.78 -1.71
C GLY A 268 -13.41 0.74 -0.82
N CYS A 269 -14.26 -0.08 -1.42
CA CYS A 269 -14.95 -1.21 -0.80
C CYS A 269 -15.24 -2.30 -1.84
N GLU A 270 -15.71 -3.46 -1.35
CA GLU A 270 -16.13 -4.57 -2.20
C GLU A 270 -15.01 -5.14 -3.09
N GLY A 271 -13.76 -5.08 -2.59
CA GLY A 271 -12.62 -5.70 -3.27
C GLY A 271 -12.80 -7.20 -3.42
N LEU A 272 -12.41 -7.74 -4.58
CA LEU A 272 -12.47 -9.17 -4.85
C LEU A 272 -11.52 -9.94 -3.94
N GLU A 273 -12.03 -10.95 -3.27
CA GLU A 273 -11.21 -11.97 -2.62
C GLU A 273 -10.93 -13.13 -3.57
N VAL A 274 -9.71 -13.60 -3.56
CA VAL A 274 -9.17 -14.61 -4.46
C VAL A 274 -8.77 -15.84 -3.69
N ASP A 275 -9.22 -17.01 -4.16
CA ASP A 275 -8.66 -18.29 -3.74
C ASP A 275 -7.46 -18.64 -4.64
N ASP A 276 -6.30 -18.83 -4.02
CA ASP A 276 -5.06 -19.15 -4.71
C ASP A 276 -5.08 -20.49 -5.45
N GLU A 277 -5.93 -21.43 -5.04
CA GLU A 277 -6.04 -22.74 -5.66
C GLU A 277 -6.77 -22.67 -7.01
N ASP A 278 -7.74 -21.74 -7.12
CA ASP A 278 -8.59 -21.62 -8.31
C ASP A 278 -8.21 -20.42 -9.20
N TRP A 279 -7.33 -19.52 -8.73
CA TRP A 279 -7.02 -18.30 -9.48
C TRP A 279 -6.03 -18.53 -10.60
N ILE A 280 -6.40 -18.07 -11.79
CA ILE A 280 -5.51 -18.04 -12.96
C ILE A 280 -5.24 -16.57 -13.30
N ALA A 281 -3.95 -16.18 -13.29
CA ALA A 281 -3.53 -14.85 -13.70
C ALA A 281 -3.94 -14.56 -15.14
N ARG A 282 -4.44 -13.35 -15.39
CA ARG A 282 -4.95 -12.93 -16.70
C ARG A 282 -4.54 -11.50 -17.04
N GLU A 283 -4.68 -11.13 -18.29
CA GLU A 283 -4.53 -9.75 -18.73
C GLU A 283 -5.88 -9.03 -18.60
N SER A 284 -5.91 -7.92 -17.86
CA SER A 284 -7.09 -7.06 -17.78
C SER A 284 -7.21 -6.20 -19.03
N VAL A 285 -8.42 -6.13 -19.58
CA VAL A 285 -8.71 -5.41 -20.83
C VAL A 285 -8.88 -3.89 -20.64
N GLY A 286 -8.85 -3.41 -19.41
CA GLY A 286 -8.98 -1.99 -19.08
C GLY A 286 -8.97 -1.74 -17.57
N VAL A 287 -8.93 -0.47 -17.18
CA VAL A 287 -8.86 -0.05 -15.78
C VAL A 287 -10.20 -0.25 -15.08
N SER A 288 -11.29 0.19 -15.70
CA SER A 288 -12.58 0.29 -15.02
C SER A 288 -13.74 -0.24 -15.87
N LEU A 289 -14.72 -0.84 -15.22
CA LEU A 289 -16.00 -1.16 -15.83
C LEU A 289 -16.80 0.12 -16.13
N TRP A 290 -16.68 1.09 -15.23
CA TRP A 290 -17.27 2.43 -15.35
C TRP A 290 -16.59 3.37 -14.35
N GLY A 291 -16.71 4.67 -14.59
CA GLY A 291 -16.12 5.71 -13.74
C GLY A 291 -14.59 5.80 -13.84
N HIS A 292 -13.95 6.22 -12.76
CA HIS A 292 -12.52 6.49 -12.66
C HIS A 292 -12.00 7.41 -13.77
N ASP A 293 -12.63 8.58 -13.92
CA ASP A 293 -12.06 9.63 -14.77
C ASP A 293 -10.84 10.22 -14.08
N PHE A 294 -9.66 9.79 -14.48
CA PHE A 294 -8.39 10.30 -13.97
C PHE A 294 -8.06 11.71 -14.50
N SER A 295 -8.77 12.20 -15.52
CA SER A 295 -8.53 13.54 -16.05
C SER A 295 -8.81 14.65 -15.04
N VAL A 296 -9.64 14.39 -14.03
CA VAL A 296 -9.95 15.34 -12.95
C VAL A 296 -8.72 15.67 -12.09
N GLY A 297 -7.76 14.77 -12.00
CA GLY A 297 -6.50 14.96 -11.27
C GLY A 297 -5.55 15.97 -11.93
N PHE A 298 -5.75 16.28 -13.21
CA PHE A 298 -4.92 17.21 -14.00
C PHE A 298 -5.56 18.61 -14.19
N LYS A 299 -6.75 18.83 -13.61
CA LYS A 299 -7.50 20.10 -13.75
C LYS A 299 -7.22 21.05 -12.59
#